data_399ad68370472bafa0cdfaa97e0fd765
#
_entry.id   399ad68370472bafa0cdfaa97e0fd765
#
_cell.length_a   1.000
_cell.length_b   1.000
_cell.length_c   1.000
_cell.angle_alpha   90.00
_cell.angle_beta   90.00
_cell.angle_gamma   90.00
#
_symmetry.space_group_name_H-M   'P 1'
#
loop_
_entity.id
_entity.type
_entity.pdbx_description
1 polymer ?
#
loop_
_entity_poly.entity_id
_entity_poly.type
_entity_poly.pdbx_seq_one_letter_code
_entity_poly.pdbx_strand_id
1 'polypeptide(L)'
;PTPFSIPDDDAVRDLLARARELGINLIDTAPAYGRSEERLGQLLRDRQDWVIVSKVGEEFSDGDSHFDFSPAHTRASVERSLRRLNTDYLDCVLIHSDGNDLDVLRSGALEALEDMKQAGLIRAIGMSTKTVAGGLETLKRSDVAMVTYNLKQDDERPVIEYAAAHNKGILIKKAFASGHLADDLPDPVQA
;
A
#
# COMPACT_ATOMS: atom_id res chain seq x y z
N PRO A 1 -3.50 -22.06 15.01
CA PRO A 1 -3.56 -21.22 13.82
C PRO A 1 -3.52 -22.14 12.60
N THR A 2 -4.59 -22.15 11.83
CA THR A 2 -4.57 -22.80 10.51
C THR A 2 -3.49 -22.11 9.67
N PRO A 3 -2.53 -22.84 9.08
CA PRO A 3 -1.56 -22.22 8.20
C PRO A 3 -2.34 -21.55 7.06
N PHE A 4 -2.06 -20.28 6.79
CA PHE A 4 -2.62 -19.58 5.64
C PHE A 4 -2.21 -20.35 4.38
N SER A 5 -3.16 -21.04 3.76
CA SER A 5 -2.92 -21.62 2.44
C SER A 5 -3.01 -20.49 1.41
N ILE A 6 -2.02 -20.43 0.52
CA ILE A 6 -2.08 -19.51 -0.62
C ILE A 6 -3.26 -19.96 -1.49
N PRO A 7 -4.29 -19.12 -1.73
CA PRO A 7 -5.43 -19.48 -2.57
C PRO A 7 -4.96 -19.79 -4.00
N ASP A 8 -5.63 -20.70 -4.67
CA ASP A 8 -5.38 -20.94 -6.09
C ASP A 8 -5.88 -19.78 -6.98
N ASP A 9 -5.62 -19.82 -8.28
CA ASP A 9 -5.95 -18.73 -9.17
C ASP A 9 -7.46 -18.58 -9.41
N ASP A 10 -8.22 -19.66 -9.29
CA ASP A 10 -9.68 -19.61 -9.41
C ASP A 10 -10.30 -18.93 -8.20
N ALA A 11 -9.84 -19.26 -7.00
CA ALA A 11 -10.26 -18.56 -5.78
C ALA A 11 -9.92 -17.07 -5.82
N VAL A 12 -8.78 -16.68 -6.40
CA VAL A 12 -8.45 -15.24 -6.56
C VAL A 12 -9.34 -14.57 -7.60
N ARG A 13 -9.67 -15.24 -8.72
CA ARG A 13 -10.64 -14.70 -9.70
C ARG A 13 -12.01 -14.49 -9.08
N ASP A 14 -12.50 -15.45 -8.31
CA ASP A 14 -13.79 -15.34 -7.61
C ASP A 14 -13.77 -14.19 -6.59
N LEU A 15 -12.69 -14.03 -5.84
CA LEU A 15 -12.51 -12.92 -4.91
C LEU A 15 -12.57 -11.56 -5.63
N LEU A 16 -11.84 -11.41 -6.74
CA LEU A 16 -11.82 -10.16 -7.51
C LEU A 16 -13.21 -9.86 -8.13
N ALA A 17 -13.90 -10.88 -8.65
CA ALA A 17 -15.26 -10.75 -9.16
C ALA A 17 -16.21 -10.31 -8.06
N ARG A 18 -16.13 -10.93 -6.89
CA ARG A 18 -16.98 -10.59 -5.74
C ARG A 18 -16.69 -9.18 -5.20
N ALA A 19 -15.42 -8.77 -5.17
CA ALA A 19 -15.05 -7.41 -4.79
C ALA A 19 -15.72 -6.36 -5.71
N ARG A 20 -15.70 -6.58 -7.03
CA ARG A 20 -16.38 -5.70 -8.00
C ARG A 20 -17.89 -5.64 -7.80
N GLU A 21 -18.54 -6.77 -7.58
CA GLU A 21 -19.99 -6.82 -7.29
C GLU A 21 -20.36 -5.99 -6.07
N LEU A 22 -19.46 -5.93 -5.08
CA LEU A 22 -19.63 -5.15 -3.85
C LEU A 22 -19.19 -3.68 -4.00
N GLY A 23 -18.74 -3.26 -5.19
CA GLY A 23 -18.26 -1.90 -5.45
C GLY A 23 -16.86 -1.63 -4.92
N ILE A 24 -16.10 -2.66 -4.53
CA ILE A 24 -14.70 -2.53 -4.12
C ILE A 24 -13.84 -2.51 -5.38
N ASN A 25 -13.08 -1.44 -5.57
CA ASN A 25 -12.24 -1.22 -6.74
C ASN A 25 -10.79 -0.84 -6.41
N LEU A 26 -10.38 -0.86 -5.14
CA LEU A 26 -9.02 -0.61 -4.72
C LEU A 26 -8.33 -1.92 -4.32
N ILE A 27 -7.13 -2.13 -4.87
CA ILE A 27 -6.26 -3.26 -4.56
C ILE A 27 -4.97 -2.70 -3.97
N ASP A 28 -4.60 -3.16 -2.77
CA ASP A 28 -3.32 -2.88 -2.14
C ASP A 28 -2.41 -4.11 -2.25
N THR A 29 -1.24 -3.93 -2.86
CA THR A 29 -0.21 -4.95 -3.02
C THR A 29 1.18 -4.40 -2.73
N ALA A 30 2.22 -5.22 -2.84
CA ALA A 30 3.63 -4.82 -2.70
C ALA A 30 4.57 -5.88 -3.29
N PRO A 31 5.81 -5.50 -3.68
CA PRO A 31 6.87 -6.45 -4.01
C PRO A 31 7.15 -7.45 -2.88
N ALA A 32 7.05 -7.02 -1.63
CA ALA A 32 7.23 -7.86 -0.44
C ALA A 32 6.11 -8.91 -0.22
N TYR A 33 5.01 -8.85 -0.97
CA TYR A 33 3.88 -9.80 -0.83
C TYR A 33 4.01 -11.02 -1.75
N GLY A 34 5.21 -11.58 -1.85
CA GLY A 34 5.50 -12.76 -2.65
C GLY A 34 5.14 -12.57 -4.13
N ARG A 35 4.27 -13.43 -4.67
CA ARG A 35 3.84 -13.39 -6.07
C ARG A 35 2.57 -12.57 -6.31
N SER A 36 2.15 -11.72 -5.36
CA SER A 36 0.88 -10.98 -5.47
C SER A 36 0.80 -10.11 -6.72
N GLU A 37 1.84 -9.33 -7.02
CA GLU A 37 1.86 -8.47 -8.21
C GLU A 37 1.77 -9.27 -9.52
N GLU A 38 2.51 -10.37 -9.64
CA GLU A 38 2.50 -11.23 -10.82
C GLU A 38 1.12 -11.88 -11.03
N ARG A 39 0.51 -12.38 -9.96
CA ARG A 39 -0.83 -12.98 -10.01
C ARG A 39 -1.89 -11.96 -10.37
N LEU A 40 -1.83 -10.75 -9.83
CA LEU A 40 -2.73 -9.66 -10.22
C LEU A 40 -2.56 -9.30 -11.70
N GLY A 41 -1.33 -9.20 -12.20
CA GLY A 41 -1.06 -8.93 -13.62
C GLY A 41 -1.58 -10.00 -14.57
N GLN A 42 -1.68 -11.26 -14.11
CA GLN A 42 -2.23 -12.38 -14.88
C GLN A 42 -3.76 -12.50 -14.78
N LEU A 43 -4.34 -12.17 -13.64
CA LEU A 43 -5.74 -12.47 -13.31
C LEU A 43 -6.67 -11.27 -13.43
N LEU A 44 -6.14 -10.05 -13.26
CA LEU A 44 -6.93 -8.82 -13.40
C LEU A 44 -7.40 -8.62 -14.85
N ARG A 45 -8.70 -8.45 -14.99
CA ARG A 45 -9.33 -7.99 -16.21
C ARG A 45 -9.76 -6.54 -16.01
N ASP A 46 -9.87 -5.79 -17.12
CA ASP A 46 -10.36 -4.41 -17.09
C ASP A 46 -9.55 -3.53 -16.10
N ARG A 47 -8.22 -3.48 -16.32
CA ARG A 47 -7.24 -2.78 -15.47
C ARG A 47 -7.70 -1.36 -15.09
N GLN A 48 -8.37 -0.67 -16.01
CA GLN A 48 -8.86 0.70 -15.85
C GLN A 48 -9.95 0.84 -14.78
N ASP A 49 -10.62 -0.24 -14.40
CA ASP A 49 -11.67 -0.24 -13.38
C ASP A 49 -11.11 -0.37 -11.95
N TRP A 50 -9.79 -0.56 -11.83
CA TRP A 50 -9.12 -0.80 -10.57
C TRP A 50 -8.15 0.32 -10.22
N VAL A 51 -8.16 0.73 -8.96
CA VAL A 51 -7.14 1.55 -8.32
C VAL A 51 -6.10 0.60 -7.73
N ILE A 52 -4.90 0.55 -8.32
CA ILE A 52 -3.82 -0.31 -7.83
C ILE A 52 -2.84 0.52 -7.02
N VAL A 53 -2.68 0.14 -5.76
CA VAL A 53 -1.66 0.65 -4.85
C VAL A 53 -0.56 -0.38 -4.73
N SER A 54 0.67 -0.03 -5.06
CA SER A 54 1.84 -0.86 -4.76
C SER A 54 2.83 -0.11 -3.86
N LYS A 55 3.96 -0.74 -3.56
CA LYS A 55 4.93 -0.19 -2.62
C LYS A 55 6.35 -0.33 -3.16
N VAL A 56 7.29 0.39 -2.54
CA VAL A 56 8.73 0.29 -2.79
C VAL A 56 9.50 0.32 -1.47
N GLY A 57 10.75 -0.12 -1.52
CA GLY A 57 11.67 -0.02 -0.37
C GLY A 57 11.79 -1.31 0.43
N GLU A 58 10.74 -2.11 0.54
CA GLU A 58 10.79 -3.42 1.19
C GLU A 58 10.79 -4.54 0.15
N GLU A 59 11.73 -5.44 0.28
CA GLU A 59 11.80 -6.73 -0.41
C GLU A 59 11.72 -7.85 0.62
N PHE A 60 11.05 -8.95 0.26
CA PHE A 60 10.97 -10.12 1.12
C PHE A 60 11.55 -11.33 0.40
N SER A 61 12.63 -11.88 0.95
CA SER A 61 13.30 -13.07 0.44
C SER A 61 13.87 -13.90 1.57
N ASP A 62 13.88 -15.22 1.38
CA ASP A 62 14.46 -16.19 2.32
C ASP A 62 13.91 -16.11 3.77
N GLY A 63 12.67 -15.58 3.91
CA GLY A 63 12.00 -15.44 5.20
C GLY A 63 12.24 -14.11 5.92
N ASP A 64 13.05 -13.21 5.33
CA ASP A 64 13.40 -11.93 5.92
C ASP A 64 13.04 -10.73 5.05
N SER A 65 12.72 -9.61 5.70
CA SER A 65 12.53 -8.31 5.05
C SER A 65 13.87 -7.59 4.90
N HIS A 66 14.12 -7.11 3.69
CA HIS A 66 15.27 -6.27 3.35
C HIS A 66 14.77 -4.91 2.89
N PHE A 67 15.44 -3.83 3.32
CA PHE A 67 15.02 -2.48 3.00
C PHE A 67 16.11 -1.75 2.21
N ASP A 68 15.72 -1.16 1.08
CA ASP A 68 16.56 -0.24 0.29
C ASP A 68 15.72 0.93 -0.20
N PHE A 69 15.97 2.10 0.35
CA PHE A 69 15.30 3.35 0.02
C PHE A 69 16.11 4.23 -0.92
N SER A 70 17.14 3.69 -1.57
CA SER A 70 17.90 4.45 -2.56
C SER A 70 17.03 4.83 -3.77
N PRO A 71 17.29 5.99 -4.41
CA PRO A 71 16.60 6.38 -5.64
C PRO A 71 16.71 5.35 -6.76
N ALA A 72 17.85 4.68 -6.87
CA ALA A 72 18.08 3.65 -7.89
C ALA A 72 17.21 2.42 -7.67
N HIS A 73 17.16 1.90 -6.43
CA HIS A 73 16.29 0.78 -6.07
C HIS A 73 14.82 1.15 -6.24
N THR A 74 14.42 2.35 -5.80
CA THR A 74 13.03 2.84 -5.94
C THR A 74 12.57 2.80 -7.39
N ARG A 75 13.37 3.33 -8.34
CA ARG A 75 13.03 3.30 -9.78
C ARG A 75 12.95 1.87 -10.31
N ALA A 76 13.94 1.05 -10.02
CA ALA A 76 13.96 -0.34 -10.46
C ALA A 76 12.78 -1.15 -9.92
N SER A 77 12.37 -0.90 -8.66
CA SER A 77 11.23 -1.55 -8.03
C SER A 77 9.90 -1.16 -8.71
N VAL A 78 9.67 0.12 -8.98
CA VAL A 78 8.46 0.57 -9.72
C VAL A 78 8.40 -0.04 -11.12
N GLU A 79 9.50 0.00 -11.88
CA GLU A 79 9.56 -0.60 -13.22
C GLU A 79 9.28 -2.11 -13.18
N ARG A 80 9.77 -2.81 -12.18
CA ARG A 80 9.48 -4.23 -11.96
C ARG A 80 8.02 -4.46 -11.63
N SER A 81 7.42 -3.64 -10.77
CA SER A 81 5.99 -3.70 -10.41
C SER A 81 5.10 -3.48 -11.63
N LEU A 82 5.42 -2.51 -12.49
CA LEU A 82 4.69 -2.27 -13.75
C LEU A 82 4.72 -3.51 -14.66
N ARG A 83 5.89 -4.16 -14.81
CA ARG A 83 6.00 -5.40 -15.60
C ARG A 83 5.22 -6.55 -14.97
N ARG A 84 5.31 -6.77 -13.65
CA ARG A 84 4.60 -7.84 -12.94
C ARG A 84 3.09 -7.68 -13.00
N LEU A 85 2.61 -6.45 -12.82
CA LEU A 85 1.19 -6.09 -12.86
C LEU A 85 0.65 -5.95 -14.30
N ASN A 86 1.52 -6.06 -15.31
CA ASN A 86 1.17 -5.94 -16.73
C ASN A 86 0.37 -4.65 -17.02
N THR A 87 0.91 -3.52 -16.61
CA THR A 87 0.27 -2.19 -16.73
C THR A 87 1.31 -1.11 -17.02
N ASP A 88 0.88 -0.04 -17.68
CA ASP A 88 1.73 1.10 -18.02
C ASP A 88 1.79 2.16 -16.92
N TYR A 89 0.92 2.06 -15.90
CA TYR A 89 0.89 2.99 -14.78
C TYR A 89 0.39 2.34 -13.50
N LEU A 90 0.77 2.94 -12.36
CA LEU A 90 0.23 2.65 -11.03
C LEU A 90 -0.60 3.83 -10.52
N ASP A 91 -1.73 3.58 -9.89
CA ASP A 91 -2.57 4.65 -9.35
C ASP A 91 -1.93 5.28 -8.11
N CYS A 92 -1.27 4.47 -7.28
CA CYS A 92 -0.53 4.96 -6.13
C CYS A 92 0.69 4.08 -5.86
N VAL A 93 1.80 4.70 -5.49
CA VAL A 93 2.98 4.00 -4.97
C VAL A 93 3.37 4.59 -3.62
N LEU A 94 3.50 3.73 -2.63
CA LEU A 94 3.88 4.10 -1.28
C LEU A 94 5.28 3.58 -0.95
N ILE A 95 6.08 4.38 -0.27
CA ILE A 95 7.28 3.86 0.37
C ILE A 95 6.85 2.99 1.55
N HIS A 96 7.35 1.75 1.62
CA HIS A 96 7.05 0.81 2.69
C HIS A 96 8.06 0.99 3.82
N SER A 97 7.75 1.82 4.81
CA SER A 97 8.70 2.22 5.84
C SER A 97 9.16 1.06 6.74
N ASP A 98 10.42 1.05 7.10
CA ASP A 98 11.02 0.17 8.12
C ASP A 98 10.66 0.60 9.57
N GLY A 99 10.11 1.82 9.74
CA GLY A 99 9.76 2.44 11.02
C GLY A 99 10.56 3.70 11.33
N ASN A 100 11.64 3.95 10.61
CA ASN A 100 12.43 5.17 10.71
C ASN A 100 11.93 6.23 9.71
N ASP A 101 10.61 6.51 9.76
CA ASP A 101 9.90 7.28 8.74
C ASP A 101 10.61 8.56 8.29
N LEU A 102 11.14 9.37 9.24
CA LEU A 102 11.80 10.64 8.92
C LEU A 102 13.13 10.43 8.19
N ASP A 103 13.86 9.34 8.47
CA ASP A 103 15.10 9.01 7.77
C ASP A 103 14.77 8.48 6.37
N VAL A 104 13.75 7.64 6.26
CA VAL A 104 13.22 7.16 4.97
C VAL A 104 12.83 8.34 4.07
N LEU A 105 12.16 9.37 4.60
CA LEU A 105 11.81 10.57 3.85
C LEU A 105 13.02 11.42 3.40
N ARG A 106 14.20 11.21 3.99
CA ARG A 106 15.47 11.86 3.59
C ARG A 106 16.32 11.03 2.64
N SER A 107 15.93 9.80 2.34
CA SER A 107 16.72 8.85 1.53
C SER A 107 16.81 9.19 0.03
N GLY A 108 15.89 10.03 -0.46
CA GLY A 108 15.72 10.33 -1.89
C GLY A 108 14.69 9.42 -2.60
N ALA A 109 14.09 8.46 -1.89
CA ALA A 109 13.06 7.60 -2.47
C ALA A 109 11.82 8.39 -2.90
N LEU A 110 11.38 9.37 -2.10
CA LEU A 110 10.20 10.17 -2.42
C LEU A 110 10.42 11.04 -3.66
N GLU A 111 11.60 11.63 -3.80
CA GLU A 111 12.01 12.40 -4.98
C GLU A 111 12.03 11.51 -6.24
N ALA A 112 12.53 10.28 -6.12
CA ALA A 112 12.51 9.33 -7.23
C ALA A 112 11.08 8.95 -7.65
N LEU A 113 10.17 8.78 -6.70
CA LEU A 113 8.75 8.57 -6.99
C LEU A 113 8.11 9.79 -7.66
N GLU A 114 8.44 11.00 -7.21
CA GLU A 114 7.94 12.24 -7.84
C GLU A 114 8.39 12.37 -9.30
N ASP A 115 9.66 12.07 -9.61
CA ASP A 115 10.15 12.04 -11.00
C ASP A 115 9.34 11.06 -11.87
N MET A 116 9.04 9.86 -11.32
CA MET A 116 8.26 8.85 -12.03
C MET A 116 6.78 9.24 -12.18
N LYS A 117 6.23 9.98 -11.22
CA LYS A 117 4.90 10.57 -11.31
C LYS A 117 4.85 11.63 -12.43
N GLN A 118 5.85 12.49 -12.51
CA GLN A 118 5.96 13.48 -13.60
C GLN A 118 6.13 12.81 -14.97
N ALA A 119 6.77 11.65 -15.02
CA ALA A 119 6.86 10.82 -16.24
C ALA A 119 5.57 10.08 -16.60
N GLY A 120 4.52 10.16 -15.77
CA GLY A 120 3.22 9.52 -16.01
C GLY A 120 3.13 8.04 -15.63
N LEU A 121 4.16 7.48 -15.00
CA LEU A 121 4.19 6.07 -14.57
C LEU A 121 3.41 5.85 -13.26
N ILE A 122 3.21 6.91 -12.47
CA ILE A 122 2.51 6.89 -11.19
C ILE A 122 1.55 8.07 -11.14
N ARG A 123 0.35 7.88 -10.58
CA ARG A 123 -0.64 8.96 -10.43
C ARG A 123 -0.56 9.66 -9.08
N ALA A 124 -0.30 8.92 -8.01
CA ALA A 124 -0.16 9.45 -6.65
C ALA A 124 0.98 8.75 -5.91
N ILE A 125 1.66 9.47 -5.04
CA ILE A 125 2.79 8.97 -4.26
C ILE A 125 2.60 9.24 -2.78
N GLY A 126 3.28 8.47 -1.94
CA GLY A 126 3.26 8.65 -0.49
C GLY A 126 4.08 7.64 0.27
N MET A 127 3.70 7.40 1.52
CA MET A 127 4.37 6.43 2.37
C MET A 127 3.38 5.69 3.28
N SER A 128 3.63 4.41 3.50
CA SER A 128 3.01 3.62 4.56
C SER A 128 3.82 3.81 5.84
N THR A 129 3.37 4.72 6.70
CA THR A 129 4.09 5.19 7.88
C THR A 129 3.85 4.32 9.11
N LYS A 130 4.70 4.47 10.12
CA LYS A 130 4.59 3.81 11.42
C LYS A 130 4.56 4.82 12.58
N THR A 131 4.68 6.12 12.28
CA THR A 131 4.71 7.20 13.28
C THR A 131 3.85 8.38 12.86
N VAL A 132 3.29 9.10 13.83
CA VAL A 132 2.53 10.35 13.59
C VAL A 132 3.40 11.39 12.89
N ALA A 133 4.64 11.58 13.36
CA ALA A 133 5.57 12.55 12.78
C ALA A 133 5.88 12.21 11.30
N GLY A 134 6.11 10.93 11.00
CA GLY A 134 6.31 10.43 9.64
C GLY A 134 5.09 10.67 8.75
N GLY A 135 3.90 10.38 9.26
CA GLY A 135 2.65 10.60 8.54
C GLY A 135 2.42 12.07 8.18
N LEU A 136 2.60 12.95 9.13
CA LEU A 136 2.47 14.42 8.92
C LEU A 136 3.49 14.92 7.90
N GLU A 137 4.76 14.51 8.04
CA GLU A 137 5.82 14.94 7.12
C GLU A 137 5.62 14.37 5.70
N THR A 138 5.14 13.12 5.60
CA THR A 138 4.74 12.52 4.32
C THR A 138 3.70 13.37 3.60
N LEU A 139 2.62 13.75 4.29
CA LEU A 139 1.52 14.50 3.68
C LEU A 139 1.90 15.92 3.26
N LYS A 140 2.89 16.55 3.90
CA LYS A 140 3.44 17.84 3.47
C LYS A 140 4.15 17.77 2.12
N ARG A 141 4.72 16.62 1.80
CA ARG A 141 5.62 16.41 0.67
C ARG A 141 5.03 15.51 -0.44
N SER A 142 3.89 14.86 -0.20
CA SER A 142 3.30 13.89 -1.12
C SER A 142 1.76 13.95 -1.10
N ASP A 143 1.13 13.00 -1.79
CA ASP A 143 -0.31 12.98 -2.01
C ASP A 143 -1.06 12.17 -0.96
N VAL A 144 -0.46 11.07 -0.45
CA VAL A 144 -1.15 10.04 0.33
C VAL A 144 -0.28 9.56 1.49
N ALA A 145 -0.89 9.32 2.64
CA ALA A 145 -0.28 8.51 3.70
C ALA A 145 -1.14 7.28 4.00
N MET A 146 -0.47 6.14 4.26
CA MET A 146 -1.16 4.94 4.76
C MET A 146 -0.83 4.79 6.24
N VAL A 147 -1.87 4.84 7.09
CA VAL A 147 -1.77 4.89 8.56
C VAL A 147 -2.51 3.74 9.21
N THR A 148 -2.10 3.36 10.41
CA THR A 148 -2.86 2.41 11.23
C THR A 148 -3.98 3.17 11.96
N TYR A 149 -5.20 2.69 11.77
CA TYR A 149 -6.34 3.26 12.51
C TYR A 149 -7.42 2.18 12.69
N ASN A 150 -7.81 1.95 13.94
CA ASN A 150 -8.85 1.01 14.32
C ASN A 150 -9.35 1.32 15.74
N LEU A 151 -10.35 0.57 16.23
CA LEU A 151 -10.98 0.79 17.54
C LEU A 151 -10.05 0.65 18.75
N LYS A 152 -8.90 -0.01 18.59
CA LYS A 152 -7.89 -0.19 19.65
C LYS A 152 -6.66 0.70 19.48
N GLN A 153 -6.50 1.32 18.32
CA GLN A 153 -5.30 2.07 17.98
C GLN A 153 -5.68 3.27 17.11
N ASP A 154 -5.68 4.45 17.70
CA ASP A 154 -6.08 5.70 17.05
C ASP A 154 -5.01 6.81 17.16
N ASP A 155 -3.80 6.46 17.58
CA ASP A 155 -2.69 7.41 17.75
C ASP A 155 -2.39 8.22 16.48
N GLU A 156 -2.60 7.65 15.30
CA GLU A 156 -2.36 8.33 14.01
C GLU A 156 -3.55 9.23 13.57
N ARG A 157 -4.57 9.44 14.41
CA ARG A 157 -5.67 10.39 14.16
C ARG A 157 -5.21 11.77 13.69
N PRO A 158 -4.15 12.40 14.27
CA PRO A 158 -3.68 13.72 13.81
C PRO A 158 -3.26 13.73 12.33
N VAL A 159 -2.77 12.60 11.78
CA VAL A 159 -2.43 12.49 10.36
C VAL A 159 -3.69 12.51 9.49
N ILE A 160 -4.75 11.85 9.93
CA ILE A 160 -6.05 11.82 9.23
C ILE A 160 -6.67 13.22 9.21
N GLU A 161 -6.64 13.92 10.35
CA GLU A 161 -7.15 15.28 10.49
C GLU A 161 -6.36 16.28 9.62
N TYR A 162 -5.05 16.14 9.58
CA TYR A 162 -4.19 16.93 8.69
C TYR A 162 -4.56 16.68 7.21
N ALA A 163 -4.71 15.44 6.82
CA ALA A 163 -5.09 15.07 5.44
C ALA A 163 -6.41 15.72 5.03
N ALA A 164 -7.43 15.64 5.89
CA ALA A 164 -8.73 16.24 5.64
C ALA A 164 -8.64 17.77 5.48
N ALA A 165 -7.84 18.44 6.32
CA ALA A 165 -7.65 19.89 6.27
C ALA A 165 -6.86 20.36 5.03
N HIS A 166 -6.05 19.50 4.40
CA HIS A 166 -5.13 19.86 3.32
C HIS A 166 -5.44 19.14 1.99
N ASN A 167 -6.61 18.53 1.86
CA ASN A 167 -7.05 17.78 0.67
C ASN A 167 -6.04 16.70 0.24
N LYS A 168 -5.55 15.91 1.19
CA LYS A 168 -4.62 14.81 1.00
C LYS A 168 -5.33 13.46 1.15
N GLY A 169 -4.78 12.42 0.51
CA GLY A 169 -5.31 11.07 0.60
C GLY A 169 -4.89 10.33 1.88
N ILE A 170 -5.81 9.53 2.43
CA ILE A 170 -5.51 8.57 3.50
C ILE A 170 -5.93 7.17 3.08
N LEU A 171 -5.05 6.23 3.32
CA LEU A 171 -5.36 4.80 3.29
C LEU A 171 -5.22 4.25 4.71
N ILE A 172 -6.21 3.48 5.14
CA ILE A 172 -6.18 2.86 6.46
C ILE A 172 -5.68 1.42 6.34
N LYS A 173 -4.63 1.09 7.08
CA LYS A 173 -4.17 -0.29 7.27
C LYS A 173 -4.57 -0.78 8.67
N LYS A 174 -4.66 -2.12 8.81
CA LYS A 174 -5.02 -2.78 10.07
C LYS A 174 -6.38 -2.32 10.64
N ALA A 175 -7.35 -1.97 9.78
CA ALA A 175 -8.69 -1.54 10.21
C ALA A 175 -9.35 -2.55 11.17
N PHE A 176 -9.10 -3.83 10.99
CA PHE A 176 -9.56 -4.91 11.88
C PHE A 176 -8.46 -5.47 12.79
N ALA A 177 -7.41 -4.69 13.09
CA ALA A 177 -6.26 -5.10 13.91
C ALA A 177 -5.68 -6.47 13.49
N SER A 178 -5.53 -6.70 12.19
CA SER A 178 -5.08 -7.98 11.60
C SER A 178 -5.96 -9.19 11.99
N GLY A 179 -7.27 -8.97 12.19
CA GLY A 179 -8.25 -9.98 12.58
C GLY A 179 -8.49 -10.09 14.10
N HIS A 180 -7.65 -9.46 14.94
CA HIS A 180 -7.78 -9.55 16.40
C HIS A 180 -8.95 -8.74 16.99
N LEU A 181 -9.63 -7.91 16.21
CA LEU A 181 -10.86 -7.24 16.68
C LEU A 181 -12.04 -8.21 16.75
N ALA A 182 -12.05 -9.24 15.93
CA ALA A 182 -13.14 -10.23 15.91
C ALA A 182 -13.26 -11.01 17.24
N ASP A 183 -12.15 -11.14 17.98
CA ASP A 183 -12.13 -11.85 19.25
C ASP A 183 -12.75 -11.04 20.41
N ASP A 184 -12.80 -9.71 20.29
CA ASP A 184 -13.19 -8.79 21.35
C ASP A 184 -14.52 -8.06 21.12
N LEU A 185 -15.04 -8.09 19.90
CA LEU A 185 -16.26 -7.40 19.53
C LEU A 185 -17.29 -8.37 18.95
N PRO A 186 -18.56 -8.31 19.37
CA PRO A 186 -19.61 -9.18 18.84
C PRO A 186 -19.88 -8.96 17.35
N ASP A 187 -19.62 -7.76 16.85
CA ASP A 187 -19.69 -7.42 15.42
C ASP A 187 -18.74 -6.24 15.12
N PRO A 188 -17.50 -6.49 14.68
CA PRO A 188 -16.51 -5.44 14.42
C PRO A 188 -16.89 -4.51 13.23
N VAL A 189 -17.89 -4.86 12.45
CA VAL A 189 -18.38 -4.04 11.31
C VAL A 189 -19.44 -3.03 11.78
N GLN A 190 -20.10 -3.30 12.90
CA GLN A 190 -21.12 -2.40 13.48
C GLN A 190 -20.58 -1.45 14.56
N ALA A 191 -19.33 -1.64 14.98
CA ALA A 191 -18.64 -0.80 15.93
C ALA A 191 -17.85 0.31 15.27
#